data_303ee9655e2647b7352c9177ad4de645
#
_entry.id   303ee9655e2647b7352c9177ad4de645
#
_cell.length_a   1.000
_cell.length_b   1.000
_cell.length_c   1.000
_cell.angle_alpha   90.00
_cell.angle_beta   90.00
_cell.angle_gamma   90.00
#
_symmetry.space_group_name_H-M   'P 1'
#
loop_
_entity.id
_entity.type
_entity.pdbx_description
1 polymer ?
#
loop_
_entity_poly.entity_id
_entity_poly.type
_entity_poly.pdbx_seq_one_letter_code
_entity_poly.pdbx_strand_id
1 'polypeptide(L)'
;MFSAADSIFIILITGEFIIGILGNGYIGLVNWIDWIKKKKISTIDCILTNLVISRICLISVMVLNGIVIVLFPDVYTKRKLQIVICTFWTFANYLNMWFTTCLNVFYCLKIANFSHPLFLWLKRKIDMVVRWILLGCFAISLLVSLVVLIVLSCDYKFHATGKQKRNITEMFHVSKTPSFKPLTLFNLFAIVPFIVSLISFILLVRSLWRHTKQIKLHATSCRDPSTEAHVRAIKTMTSFIFFFFLYYVISLLVTFSYLITKYKLAMVCGEIVAILYPLSHSLILIILNKKLRQASVRMLTCRKIACMI
;
A
#
# COMPACT_ATOMS: atom_id res chain seq x y z
N MET A 1 10.83 -31.66 -8.06
CA MET A 1 10.00 -31.45 -9.28
C MET A 1 9.00 -30.34 -8.95
N PHE A 2 9.02 -29.21 -9.64
CA PHE A 2 8.06 -28.13 -9.42
C PHE A 2 6.67 -28.62 -9.82
N SER A 3 5.67 -28.28 -8.99
CA SER A 3 4.29 -28.53 -9.37
C SER A 3 3.84 -27.49 -10.41
N ALA A 4 2.85 -27.82 -11.25
CA ALA A 4 2.27 -26.83 -12.18
C ALA A 4 1.76 -25.58 -11.44
N ALA A 5 1.25 -25.73 -10.22
CA ALA A 5 0.82 -24.63 -9.37
C ALA A 5 1.99 -23.70 -8.95
N ASP A 6 3.15 -24.26 -8.64
CA ASP A 6 4.34 -23.48 -8.27
C ASP A 6 4.85 -22.67 -9.48
N SER A 7 4.81 -23.24 -10.68
CA SER A 7 5.18 -22.54 -11.92
C SER A 7 4.22 -21.41 -12.24
N ILE A 8 2.91 -21.62 -12.15
CA ILE A 8 1.90 -20.59 -12.35
C ILE A 8 2.07 -19.45 -11.33
N PHE A 9 2.32 -19.78 -10.08
CA PHE A 9 2.54 -18.79 -9.03
C PHE A 9 3.75 -17.90 -9.33
N ILE A 10 4.90 -18.48 -9.71
CA ILE A 10 6.10 -17.71 -10.07
C ILE A 10 5.83 -16.79 -11.28
N ILE A 11 5.15 -17.28 -12.31
CA ILE A 11 4.80 -16.47 -13.48
C ILE A 11 3.93 -15.28 -13.07
N LEU A 12 2.90 -15.50 -12.24
CA LEU A 12 2.01 -14.44 -11.77
C LEU A 12 2.76 -13.38 -10.97
N ILE A 13 3.50 -13.76 -9.92
CA ILE A 13 4.22 -12.79 -9.08
C ILE A 13 5.30 -12.05 -9.85
N THR A 14 5.95 -12.69 -10.83
CA THR A 14 6.94 -12.05 -11.70
C THR A 14 6.27 -11.04 -12.63
N GLY A 15 5.14 -11.37 -13.22
CA GLY A 15 4.33 -10.46 -14.03
C GLY A 15 3.87 -9.24 -13.24
N GLU A 16 3.33 -9.46 -12.03
CA GLU A 16 2.92 -8.38 -11.11
C GLU A 16 4.11 -7.49 -10.70
N PHE A 17 5.29 -8.10 -10.46
CA PHE A 17 6.53 -7.37 -10.18
C PHE A 17 6.91 -6.43 -11.32
N ILE A 18 6.98 -6.95 -12.54
CA ILE A 18 7.36 -6.14 -13.71
C ILE A 18 6.39 -4.97 -13.89
N ILE A 19 5.08 -5.22 -13.88
CA ILE A 19 4.07 -4.18 -14.02
C ILE A 19 4.13 -3.19 -12.86
N GLY A 20 4.35 -3.68 -11.64
CA GLY A 20 4.47 -2.86 -10.43
C GLY A 20 5.69 -1.93 -10.47
N ILE A 21 6.85 -2.44 -10.87
CA ILE A 21 8.09 -1.63 -11.02
C ILE A 21 7.92 -0.61 -12.14
N LEU A 22 7.38 -1.01 -13.30
CA LEU A 22 7.16 -0.09 -14.42
C LEU A 22 6.17 1.02 -14.06
N GLY A 23 5.03 0.69 -13.44
CA GLY A 23 4.01 1.67 -13.06
C GLY A 23 4.49 2.64 -11.98
N ASN A 24 5.12 2.13 -10.93
CA ASN A 24 5.65 2.97 -9.86
C ASN A 24 6.89 3.74 -10.32
N GLY A 25 7.80 3.11 -11.08
CA GLY A 25 8.96 3.76 -11.68
C GLY A 25 8.57 4.91 -12.60
N TYR A 26 7.50 4.74 -13.40
CA TYR A 26 6.95 5.81 -14.22
C TYR A 26 6.49 7.01 -13.39
N ILE A 27 5.74 6.79 -12.32
CA ILE A 27 5.30 7.87 -11.42
C ILE A 27 6.50 8.59 -10.82
N GLY A 28 7.48 7.85 -10.33
CA GLY A 28 8.72 8.40 -9.77
C GLY A 28 9.52 9.21 -10.77
N LEU A 29 9.69 8.70 -11.99
CA LEU A 29 10.41 9.36 -13.08
C LEU A 29 9.74 10.70 -13.47
N VAL A 30 8.42 10.73 -13.65
CA VAL A 30 7.67 11.95 -13.97
C VAL A 30 7.83 12.99 -12.88
N ASN A 31 7.77 12.59 -11.60
CA ASN A 31 7.96 13.50 -10.48
C ASN A 31 9.40 14.02 -10.41
N TRP A 32 10.39 13.18 -10.68
CA TRP A 32 11.80 13.56 -10.69
C TRP A 32 12.13 14.54 -11.81
N ILE A 33 11.66 14.26 -13.04
CA ILE A 33 11.84 15.18 -14.19
C ILE A 33 11.19 16.54 -13.90
N ASP A 34 10.01 16.56 -13.30
CA ASP A 34 9.33 17.81 -12.94
C ASP A 34 10.09 18.59 -11.86
N TRP A 35 10.67 17.89 -10.88
CA TRP A 35 11.53 18.48 -9.87
C TRP A 35 12.78 19.14 -10.46
N ILE A 36 13.49 18.44 -11.37
CA ILE A 36 14.67 19.01 -12.05
C ILE A 36 14.30 20.29 -12.80
N LYS A 37 13.16 20.28 -13.52
CA LYS A 37 12.70 21.43 -14.31
C LYS A 37 12.30 22.62 -13.45
N LYS A 38 11.58 22.39 -12.37
CA LYS A 38 11.00 23.46 -11.52
C LYS A 38 11.87 23.83 -10.32
N LYS A 39 12.90 23.04 -10.01
CA LYS A 39 13.74 23.16 -8.79
C LYS A 39 12.93 23.22 -7.48
N LYS A 40 11.65 22.81 -7.52
CA LYS A 40 10.74 22.82 -6.38
C LYS A 40 9.86 21.58 -6.41
N ILE A 41 9.79 20.87 -5.29
CA ILE A 41 8.88 19.73 -5.13
C ILE A 41 7.54 20.24 -4.60
N SER A 42 6.44 19.91 -5.27
CA SER A 42 5.11 20.17 -4.73
C SER A 42 4.80 19.18 -3.61
N THR A 43 3.92 19.55 -2.69
CA THR A 43 3.52 18.68 -1.56
C THR A 43 2.94 17.35 -2.04
N ILE A 44 2.13 17.37 -3.08
CA ILE A 44 1.58 16.15 -3.68
C ILE A 44 2.68 15.28 -4.31
N ASP A 45 3.66 15.88 -5.00
CA ASP A 45 4.77 15.13 -5.60
C ASP A 45 5.65 14.48 -4.52
N CYS A 46 5.82 15.17 -3.38
CA CYS A 46 6.52 14.61 -2.22
C CYS A 46 5.78 13.37 -1.67
N ILE A 47 4.46 13.44 -1.46
CA ILE A 47 3.66 12.29 -1.02
C ILE A 47 3.77 11.15 -2.02
N LEU A 48 3.59 11.43 -3.32
CA LEU A 48 3.63 10.42 -4.38
C LEU A 48 5.01 9.76 -4.50
N THR A 49 6.09 10.50 -4.34
CA THR A 49 7.45 9.95 -4.37
C THR A 49 7.70 8.99 -3.21
N ASN A 50 7.33 9.37 -1.98
CA ASN A 50 7.43 8.49 -0.82
C ASN A 50 6.55 7.22 -0.99
N LEU A 51 5.35 7.39 -1.53
CA LEU A 51 4.44 6.29 -1.82
C LEU A 51 5.03 5.32 -2.86
N VAL A 52 5.63 5.83 -3.93
CA VAL A 52 6.30 5.02 -4.96
C VAL A 52 7.44 4.21 -4.38
N ILE A 53 8.30 4.84 -3.57
CA ILE A 53 9.43 4.16 -2.93
C ILE A 53 8.92 3.02 -2.03
N SER A 54 7.92 3.30 -1.17
CA SER A 54 7.37 2.27 -0.28
C SER A 54 6.75 1.10 -1.05
N ARG A 55 6.12 1.35 -2.21
CA ARG A 55 5.54 0.30 -3.07
C ARG A 55 6.58 -0.55 -3.76
N ILE A 56 7.62 0.08 -4.31
CA ILE A 56 8.73 -0.65 -4.92
C ILE A 56 9.37 -1.56 -3.87
N CYS A 57 9.64 -1.05 -2.66
CA CYS A 57 10.17 -1.86 -1.56
C CYS A 57 9.21 -3.01 -1.20
N LEU A 58 7.91 -2.73 -1.06
CA LEU A 58 6.90 -3.73 -0.70
C LEU A 58 6.85 -4.86 -1.73
N ILE A 59 6.68 -4.52 -3.02
CA ILE A 59 6.59 -5.49 -4.10
C ILE A 59 7.88 -6.32 -4.19
N SER A 60 9.06 -5.70 -4.01
CA SER A 60 10.34 -6.41 -4.02
C SER A 60 10.45 -7.43 -2.88
N VAL A 61 10.04 -7.07 -1.67
CA VAL A 61 10.05 -7.99 -0.51
C VAL A 61 9.08 -9.15 -0.74
N MET A 62 7.89 -8.89 -1.29
CA MET A 62 6.88 -9.92 -1.53
C MET A 62 7.33 -10.91 -2.60
N VAL A 63 7.87 -10.42 -3.70
CA VAL A 63 8.40 -11.29 -4.77
C VAL A 63 9.58 -12.10 -4.27
N LEU A 64 10.50 -11.50 -3.49
CA LEU A 64 11.59 -12.23 -2.85
C LEU A 64 11.05 -13.34 -1.94
N ASN A 65 10.04 -13.04 -1.13
CA ASN A 65 9.38 -14.05 -0.27
C ASN A 65 8.79 -15.19 -1.11
N GLY A 66 8.03 -14.88 -2.16
CA GLY A 66 7.42 -15.89 -3.05
C GLY A 66 8.47 -16.77 -3.74
N ILE A 67 9.56 -16.18 -4.23
CA ILE A 67 10.70 -16.92 -4.83
C ILE A 67 11.34 -17.85 -3.80
N VAL A 68 11.60 -17.37 -2.57
CA VAL A 68 12.23 -18.19 -1.54
C VAL A 68 11.32 -19.34 -1.10
N ILE A 69 10.02 -19.13 -1.01
CA ILE A 69 9.05 -20.19 -0.67
C ILE A 69 9.06 -21.32 -1.70
N VAL A 70 9.16 -20.98 -2.99
CA VAL A 70 9.02 -21.96 -4.07
C VAL A 70 10.36 -22.58 -4.46
N LEU A 71 11.42 -21.78 -4.66
CA LEU A 71 12.70 -22.25 -5.18
C LEU A 71 13.62 -22.78 -4.07
N PHE A 72 13.49 -22.28 -2.85
CA PHE A 72 14.40 -22.60 -1.75
C PHE A 72 13.64 -22.99 -0.47
N PRO A 73 12.78 -24.04 -0.50
CA PRO A 73 11.95 -24.43 0.64
C PRO A 73 12.78 -24.74 1.89
N ASP A 74 13.97 -25.35 1.75
CA ASP A 74 14.87 -25.65 2.85
C ASP A 74 15.45 -24.39 3.52
N VAL A 75 15.69 -23.34 2.73
CA VAL A 75 16.13 -22.03 3.21
C VAL A 75 14.98 -21.29 3.88
N TYR A 76 13.78 -21.42 3.35
CA TYR A 76 12.57 -20.83 3.92
C TYR A 76 12.23 -21.41 5.32
N THR A 77 12.60 -22.67 5.61
CA THR A 77 12.41 -23.26 6.93
C THR A 77 13.28 -22.61 8.02
N LYS A 78 14.33 -21.84 7.64
CA LYS A 78 15.18 -21.12 8.60
C LYS A 78 14.41 -19.96 9.23
N ARG A 79 14.05 -20.13 10.49
CA ARG A 79 13.24 -19.17 11.26
C ARG A 79 13.80 -17.73 11.25
N LYS A 80 15.14 -17.57 11.29
CA LYS A 80 15.78 -16.25 11.23
C LYS A 80 15.44 -15.50 9.93
N LEU A 81 15.46 -16.20 8.79
CA LEU A 81 15.12 -15.59 7.50
C LEU A 81 13.64 -15.17 7.46
N GLN A 82 12.73 -16.02 7.96
CA GLN A 82 11.31 -15.68 8.06
C GLN A 82 11.08 -14.42 8.92
N ILE A 83 11.78 -14.28 10.04
CA ILE A 83 11.70 -13.09 10.91
C ILE A 83 12.14 -11.84 10.13
N VAL A 84 13.26 -11.91 9.42
CA VAL A 84 13.78 -10.78 8.63
C VAL A 84 12.80 -10.39 7.54
N ILE A 85 12.35 -11.34 6.70
CA ILE A 85 11.40 -11.07 5.61
C ILE A 85 10.10 -10.49 6.17
N CYS A 86 9.54 -11.08 7.21
CA CYS A 86 8.30 -10.60 7.83
C CYS A 86 8.43 -9.18 8.39
N THR A 87 9.57 -8.84 8.99
CA THR A 87 9.83 -7.49 9.52
C THR A 87 9.90 -6.46 8.40
N PHE A 88 10.65 -6.74 7.32
CA PHE A 88 10.73 -5.84 6.16
C PHE A 88 9.39 -5.71 5.44
N TRP A 89 8.66 -6.81 5.29
CA TRP A 89 7.31 -6.80 4.72
C TRP A 89 6.37 -5.92 5.55
N THR A 90 6.38 -6.08 6.87
CA THR A 90 5.57 -5.28 7.78
C THR A 90 5.90 -3.80 7.62
N PHE A 91 7.18 -3.44 7.65
CA PHE A 91 7.63 -2.06 7.51
C PHE A 91 7.17 -1.44 6.18
N ALA A 92 7.47 -2.08 5.06
CA ALA A 92 7.11 -1.57 3.73
C ALA A 92 5.58 -1.48 3.54
N ASN A 93 4.83 -2.43 4.07
CA ASN A 93 3.38 -2.46 3.97
C ASN A 93 2.73 -1.34 4.79
N TYR A 94 3.18 -1.12 6.03
CA TYR A 94 2.70 0.01 6.83
C TYR A 94 3.05 1.36 6.21
N LEU A 95 4.27 1.53 5.67
CA LEU A 95 4.63 2.74 4.94
C LEU A 95 3.68 2.99 3.77
N ASN A 96 3.41 1.95 2.96
CA ASN A 96 2.47 2.06 1.84
C ASN A 96 1.06 2.47 2.29
N MET A 97 0.53 1.85 3.35
CA MET A 97 -0.79 2.17 3.89
C MET A 97 -0.84 3.61 4.41
N TRP A 98 0.12 4.01 5.23
CA TRP A 98 0.15 5.34 5.84
C TRP A 98 0.40 6.45 4.82
N PHE A 99 1.29 6.25 3.84
CA PHE A 99 1.50 7.26 2.80
C PHE A 99 0.28 7.41 1.88
N THR A 100 -0.46 6.33 1.63
CA THR A 100 -1.73 6.42 0.90
C THR A 100 -2.80 7.12 1.75
N THR A 101 -2.84 6.87 3.04
CA THR A 101 -3.71 7.60 3.98
C THR A 101 -3.35 9.09 4.02
N CYS A 102 -2.06 9.43 4.03
CA CYS A 102 -1.59 10.82 3.92
C CYS A 102 -2.08 11.48 2.62
N LEU A 103 -2.06 10.77 1.50
CA LEU A 103 -2.61 11.25 0.23
C LEU A 103 -4.12 11.54 0.32
N ASN A 104 -4.89 10.69 0.99
CA ASN A 104 -6.32 10.89 1.21
C ASN A 104 -6.60 12.10 2.10
N VAL A 105 -5.87 12.24 3.21
CA VAL A 105 -5.94 13.42 4.08
C VAL A 105 -5.58 14.69 3.31
N PHE A 106 -4.53 14.65 2.49
CA PHE A 106 -4.15 15.78 1.64
C PHE A 106 -5.26 16.18 0.67
N TYR A 107 -5.89 15.23 -0.04
CA TYR A 107 -7.03 15.53 -0.91
C TYR A 107 -8.21 16.11 -0.13
N CYS A 108 -8.52 15.55 1.04
CA CYS A 108 -9.57 16.10 1.91
C CYS A 108 -9.27 17.56 2.31
N LEU A 109 -8.08 17.85 2.84
CA LEU A 109 -7.70 19.21 3.27
C LEU A 109 -7.65 20.19 2.11
N LYS A 110 -7.19 19.77 0.94
CA LYS A 110 -7.06 20.65 -0.22
C LYS A 110 -8.39 20.99 -0.87
N ILE A 111 -9.31 20.04 -0.94
CA ILE A 111 -10.54 20.14 -1.73
C ILE A 111 -11.73 20.49 -0.86
N ALA A 112 -11.88 19.86 0.31
CA ALA A 112 -13.03 20.11 1.16
C ALA A 112 -13.05 21.55 1.72
N ASN A 113 -14.25 22.02 1.98
CA ASN A 113 -14.49 23.38 2.51
C ASN A 113 -15.37 23.30 3.75
N PHE A 114 -14.76 23.49 4.92
CA PHE A 114 -15.42 23.53 6.21
C PHE A 114 -15.04 24.82 6.94
N SER A 115 -15.99 25.38 7.68
CA SER A 115 -15.79 26.62 8.46
C SER A 115 -15.13 26.39 9.82
N HIS A 116 -14.81 25.13 10.18
CA HIS A 116 -14.23 24.81 11.48
C HIS A 116 -12.81 25.39 11.61
N PRO A 117 -12.46 26.09 12.71
CA PRO A 117 -11.16 26.77 12.85
C PRO A 117 -9.95 25.86 12.69
N LEU A 118 -9.99 24.65 13.27
CA LEU A 118 -8.93 23.65 13.14
C LEU A 118 -8.72 23.24 11.66
N PHE A 119 -9.83 23.02 10.92
CA PHE A 119 -9.75 22.64 9.51
C PHE A 119 -9.10 23.77 8.67
N LEU A 120 -9.49 25.02 8.92
CA LEU A 120 -8.93 26.19 8.23
C LEU A 120 -7.44 26.38 8.56
N TRP A 121 -7.04 26.11 9.79
CA TRP A 121 -5.64 26.15 10.20
C TRP A 121 -4.82 25.06 9.48
N LEU A 122 -5.29 23.80 9.47
CA LEU A 122 -4.67 22.68 8.76
C LEU A 122 -4.57 22.98 7.26
N LYS A 123 -5.61 23.53 6.65
CA LYS A 123 -5.65 23.88 5.22
C LYS A 123 -4.64 24.99 4.89
N ARG A 124 -4.50 26.02 5.75
CA ARG A 124 -3.50 27.07 5.57
C ARG A 124 -2.05 26.58 5.71
N LYS A 125 -1.81 25.64 6.58
CA LYS A 125 -0.47 25.10 6.88
C LYS A 125 -0.22 23.73 6.24
N ILE A 126 -0.93 23.41 5.15
CA ILE A 126 -0.98 22.06 4.55
C ILE A 126 0.41 21.50 4.23
N ASP A 127 1.33 22.32 3.72
CA ASP A 127 2.68 21.89 3.36
C ASP A 127 3.50 21.47 4.60
N MET A 128 3.35 22.21 5.70
CA MET A 128 3.98 21.88 6.96
C MET A 128 3.34 20.64 7.59
N VAL A 129 2.03 20.60 7.64
CA VAL A 129 1.24 19.48 8.21
C VAL A 129 1.58 18.18 7.49
N VAL A 130 1.62 18.17 6.16
CA VAL A 130 1.95 16.97 5.38
C VAL A 130 3.36 16.47 5.67
N ARG A 131 4.37 17.36 5.80
CA ARG A 131 5.73 16.94 6.16
C ARG A 131 5.77 16.23 7.51
N TRP A 132 5.08 16.78 8.51
CA TRP A 132 4.99 16.15 9.84
C TRP A 132 4.22 14.83 9.81
N ILE A 133 3.13 14.74 9.02
CA ILE A 133 2.39 13.49 8.83
C ILE A 133 3.29 12.43 8.19
N LEU A 134 4.04 12.75 7.12
CA LEU A 134 4.94 11.81 6.47
C LEU A 134 6.02 11.28 7.43
N LEU A 135 6.61 12.17 8.24
CA LEU A 135 7.58 11.79 9.25
C LEU A 135 6.96 10.89 10.33
N GLY A 136 5.76 11.25 10.81
CA GLY A 136 4.99 10.44 11.76
C GLY A 136 4.63 9.06 11.19
N CYS A 137 4.22 8.99 9.92
CA CYS A 137 3.94 7.74 9.22
C CYS A 137 5.16 6.83 9.18
N PHE A 138 6.34 7.39 8.89
CA PHE A 138 7.60 6.66 8.91
C PHE A 138 7.92 6.11 10.31
N ALA A 139 7.82 6.97 11.33
CA ALA A 139 8.08 6.59 12.72
C ALA A 139 7.12 5.49 13.22
N ILE A 140 5.82 5.61 12.93
CA ILE A 140 4.81 4.61 13.29
C ILE A 140 5.11 3.29 12.59
N SER A 141 5.42 3.31 11.30
CA SER A 141 5.75 2.09 10.54
C SER A 141 6.99 1.39 11.10
N LEU A 142 7.99 2.15 11.50
CA LEU A 142 9.20 1.62 12.14
C LEU A 142 8.87 1.00 13.51
N LEU A 143 8.11 1.69 14.35
CA LEU A 143 7.71 1.19 15.67
C LEU A 143 6.93 -0.12 15.57
N VAL A 144 5.94 -0.19 14.67
CA VAL A 144 5.15 -1.42 14.48
C VAL A 144 6.03 -2.56 13.99
N SER A 145 6.94 -2.32 13.05
CA SER A 145 7.86 -3.36 12.58
C SER A 145 8.84 -3.85 13.65
N LEU A 146 9.29 -2.96 14.54
CA LEU A 146 10.10 -3.32 15.72
C LEU A 146 9.31 -4.18 16.71
N VAL A 147 8.04 -3.85 16.97
CA VAL A 147 7.16 -4.67 17.81
C VAL A 147 7.02 -6.08 17.21
N VAL A 148 6.77 -6.19 15.91
CA VAL A 148 6.69 -7.49 15.23
C VAL A 148 8.01 -8.25 15.32
N LEU A 149 9.15 -7.59 15.10
CA LEU A 149 10.48 -8.18 15.25
C LEU A 149 10.70 -8.76 16.67
N ILE A 150 10.35 -7.99 17.70
CA ILE A 150 10.47 -8.41 19.10
C ILE A 150 9.58 -9.62 19.36
N VAL A 151 8.31 -9.56 18.98
CA VAL A 151 7.34 -10.67 19.19
C VAL A 151 7.82 -11.95 18.51
N LEU A 152 8.28 -11.88 17.25
CA LEU A 152 8.81 -13.04 16.53
C LEU A 152 10.11 -13.58 17.12
N SER A 153 10.98 -12.70 17.59
CA SER A 153 12.26 -13.09 18.20
C SER A 153 12.06 -13.75 19.56
N CYS A 154 11.14 -13.23 20.37
CA CYS A 154 10.77 -13.83 21.66
C CYS A 154 10.11 -15.21 21.47
N ASP A 155 9.19 -15.33 20.50
CA ASP A 155 8.55 -16.59 20.14
C ASP A 155 9.59 -17.63 19.70
N TYR A 156 10.56 -17.22 18.89
CA TYR A 156 11.68 -18.07 18.48
C TYR A 156 12.51 -18.57 19.65
N LYS A 157 12.91 -17.68 20.57
CA LYS A 157 13.69 -18.05 21.77
C LYS A 157 12.91 -18.98 22.66
N PHE A 158 11.63 -18.72 22.92
CA PHE A 158 10.78 -19.56 23.76
C PHE A 158 10.68 -20.99 23.22
N HIS A 159 10.46 -21.15 21.91
CA HIS A 159 10.41 -22.46 21.26
C HIS A 159 11.77 -23.17 21.23
N ALA A 160 12.88 -22.44 21.09
CA ALA A 160 14.22 -23.01 21.12
C ALA A 160 14.56 -23.56 22.53
N THR A 161 14.22 -22.82 23.59
CA THR A 161 14.45 -23.23 24.98
C THR A 161 13.51 -24.37 25.44
N GLY A 162 12.24 -24.34 24.95
CA GLY A 162 11.26 -25.40 25.24
C GLY A 162 11.61 -26.76 24.62
N LYS A 163 12.26 -26.76 23.45
CA LYS A 163 12.73 -27.99 22.78
C LYS A 163 13.84 -28.70 23.57
N GLN A 164 14.62 -27.98 24.39
CA GLN A 164 15.69 -28.56 25.19
C GLN A 164 15.17 -29.28 26.44
N LYS A 165 13.90 -29.05 26.82
CA LYS A 165 13.28 -29.65 28.03
C LYS A 165 12.26 -30.77 27.75
N ARG A 166 11.87 -31.02 26.49
CA ARG A 166 10.90 -32.06 26.15
C ARG A 166 11.54 -33.24 25.44
N ASN A 167 11.28 -34.43 25.94
CA ASN A 167 11.76 -35.71 25.42
C ASN A 167 11.26 -35.95 23.97
N ILE A 168 12.04 -36.72 23.24
CA ILE A 168 12.12 -36.98 21.80
C ILE A 168 10.82 -37.41 21.11
N THR A 169 9.76 -37.79 21.82
CA THR A 169 8.57 -38.43 21.27
C THR A 169 7.50 -37.46 20.69
N GLU A 170 7.55 -36.15 20.98
CA GLU A 170 6.61 -35.15 20.46
C GLU A 170 7.19 -34.29 19.30
N MET A 171 8.30 -34.71 18.71
CA MET A 171 9.09 -33.90 17.79
C MET A 171 8.45 -33.70 16.40
N PHE A 172 7.38 -34.42 16.07
CA PHE A 172 6.83 -34.41 14.69
C PHE A 172 5.64 -33.47 14.45
N HIS A 173 4.98 -32.94 15.47
CA HIS A 173 3.71 -32.17 15.27
C HIS A 173 3.76 -30.65 15.54
N VAL A 174 4.83 -30.10 16.13
CA VAL A 174 4.81 -28.70 16.64
C VAL A 174 5.56 -27.69 15.75
N SER A 175 6.19 -28.08 14.65
CA SER A 175 7.18 -27.21 14.00
C SER A 175 6.74 -26.49 12.70
N LYS A 176 5.47 -26.50 12.30
CA LYS A 176 5.04 -25.98 10.97
C LYS A 176 4.03 -24.84 10.97
N THR A 177 3.65 -24.28 12.11
CA THR A 177 2.78 -23.11 12.09
C THR A 177 3.62 -21.84 12.03
N PRO A 178 3.63 -21.08 10.88
CA PRO A 178 4.07 -19.70 10.89
C PRO A 178 3.22 -19.01 11.97
N SER A 179 3.86 -18.25 12.85
CA SER A 179 3.17 -17.72 14.01
C SER A 179 1.96 -16.86 13.58
N PHE A 180 0.77 -17.28 13.96
CA PHE A 180 -0.49 -16.54 13.83
C PHE A 180 -0.38 -15.11 14.42
N LYS A 181 0.41 -14.94 15.44
CA LYS A 181 0.63 -13.68 16.16
C LYS A 181 1.01 -12.48 15.29
N PRO A 182 2.00 -12.55 14.34
CA PRO A 182 2.37 -11.38 13.56
C PRO A 182 1.27 -10.93 12.62
N LEU A 183 0.54 -11.86 12.01
CA LEU A 183 -0.55 -11.52 11.09
C LEU A 183 -1.75 -10.93 11.83
N THR A 184 -2.03 -11.41 13.05
CA THR A 184 -3.05 -10.84 13.93
C THR A 184 -2.68 -9.42 14.34
N LEU A 185 -1.43 -9.18 14.77
CA LEU A 185 -0.94 -7.84 15.10
C LEU A 185 -1.00 -6.92 13.88
N PHE A 186 -0.60 -7.43 12.71
CA PHE A 186 -0.72 -6.69 11.46
C PHE A 186 -2.15 -6.21 11.23
N ASN A 187 -3.14 -7.11 11.26
CA ASN A 187 -4.54 -6.75 11.03
C ASN A 187 -5.08 -5.77 12.09
N LEU A 188 -4.69 -5.92 13.35
CA LEU A 188 -5.11 -5.02 14.43
C LEU A 188 -4.64 -3.59 14.19
N PHE A 189 -3.38 -3.40 13.84
CA PHE A 189 -2.84 -2.06 13.60
C PHE A 189 -3.24 -1.47 12.23
N ALA A 190 -3.53 -2.29 11.21
CA ALA A 190 -3.95 -1.84 9.88
C ALA A 190 -5.33 -1.15 9.89
N ILE A 191 -6.15 -1.40 10.91
CA ILE A 191 -7.47 -0.75 11.03
C ILE A 191 -7.35 0.77 11.21
N VAL A 192 -6.27 1.26 11.84
CA VAL A 192 -6.10 2.69 12.12
C VAL A 192 -5.96 3.53 10.85
N PRO A 193 -5.02 3.25 9.93
CA PRO A 193 -4.91 3.98 8.66
C PRO A 193 -6.17 3.83 7.80
N PHE A 194 -6.87 2.69 7.89
CA PHE A 194 -8.16 2.49 7.21
C PHE A 194 -9.24 3.46 7.72
N ILE A 195 -9.43 3.55 9.05
CA ILE A 195 -10.41 4.45 9.66
C ILE A 195 -10.09 5.91 9.31
N VAL A 196 -8.82 6.34 9.39
CA VAL A 196 -8.40 7.70 9.04
C VAL A 196 -8.71 8.02 7.57
N SER A 197 -8.44 7.07 6.66
CA SER A 197 -8.76 7.20 5.24
C SER A 197 -10.27 7.29 5.00
N LEU A 198 -11.06 6.47 5.69
CA LEU A 198 -12.51 6.45 5.57
C LEU A 198 -13.13 7.76 6.07
N ILE A 199 -12.66 8.28 7.21
CA ILE A 199 -13.10 9.57 7.74
C ILE A 199 -12.78 10.69 6.74
N SER A 200 -11.55 10.72 6.21
CA SER A 200 -11.14 11.72 5.21
C SER A 200 -12.00 11.68 3.95
N PHE A 201 -12.37 10.49 3.50
CA PHE A 201 -13.26 10.28 2.36
C PHE A 201 -14.69 10.77 2.65
N ILE A 202 -15.26 10.39 3.79
CA ILE A 202 -16.61 10.80 4.19
C ILE A 202 -16.69 12.34 4.29
N LEU A 203 -15.68 12.96 4.90
CA LEU A 203 -15.60 14.43 5.00
C LEU A 203 -15.55 15.08 3.62
N LEU A 204 -14.73 14.55 2.70
CA LEU A 204 -14.66 15.07 1.34
C LEU A 204 -15.98 14.93 0.60
N VAL A 205 -16.60 13.76 0.61
CA VAL A 205 -17.89 13.50 -0.05
C VAL A 205 -18.98 14.41 0.53
N ARG A 206 -19.05 14.54 1.85
CA ARG A 206 -20.03 15.43 2.52
C ARG A 206 -19.83 16.89 2.14
N SER A 207 -18.59 17.37 2.06
CA SER A 207 -18.27 18.73 1.64
C SER A 207 -18.70 18.98 0.20
N LEU A 208 -18.41 18.04 -0.70
CA LEU A 208 -18.76 18.16 -2.13
C LEU A 208 -20.26 18.05 -2.38
N TRP A 209 -20.94 17.15 -1.67
CA TRP A 209 -22.39 17.05 -1.77
C TRP A 209 -23.07 18.37 -1.36
N ARG A 210 -22.61 18.95 -0.25
CA ARG A 210 -23.08 20.26 0.20
C ARG A 210 -22.85 21.36 -0.86
N HIS A 211 -21.67 21.40 -1.47
CA HIS A 211 -21.33 22.36 -2.51
C HIS A 211 -22.17 22.15 -3.79
N THR A 212 -22.35 20.91 -4.23
CA THR A 212 -23.18 20.60 -5.40
C THR A 212 -24.65 20.95 -5.19
N LYS A 213 -25.17 20.74 -3.97
CA LYS A 213 -26.54 21.13 -3.61
C LYS A 213 -26.72 22.66 -3.70
N GLN A 214 -25.72 23.42 -3.23
CA GLN A 214 -25.76 24.89 -3.31
C GLN A 214 -25.71 25.40 -4.76
N ILE A 215 -24.86 24.79 -5.61
CA ILE A 215 -24.77 25.17 -7.03
C ILE A 215 -26.06 24.87 -7.78
N LYS A 216 -26.71 23.73 -7.54
CA LYS A 216 -27.99 23.39 -8.17
C LYS A 216 -29.12 24.38 -7.85
N LEU A 217 -29.03 25.06 -6.72
CA LEU A 217 -29.97 26.12 -6.33
C LEU A 217 -29.72 27.43 -7.07
N HIS A 218 -28.53 27.63 -7.66
CA HIS A 218 -28.13 28.85 -8.38
C HIS A 218 -27.75 28.60 -9.85
N ALA A 219 -28.27 27.54 -10.48
CA ALA A 219 -27.76 26.98 -11.72
C ALA A 219 -27.85 27.92 -12.93
N THR A 220 -26.69 28.21 -13.47
CA THR A 220 -26.43 28.37 -14.89
C THR A 220 -25.41 27.32 -15.34
N SER A 221 -25.77 26.64 -16.43
CA SER A 221 -25.13 25.47 -16.99
C SER A 221 -23.73 25.78 -17.53
N CYS A 222 -22.69 25.62 -16.71
CA CYS A 222 -21.31 25.51 -17.19
C CYS A 222 -20.56 24.43 -16.41
N ARG A 223 -19.97 23.50 -17.13
CA ARG A 223 -19.14 22.41 -16.56
C ARG A 223 -17.83 23.02 -16.02
N ASP A 224 -17.84 23.36 -14.73
CA ASP A 224 -16.75 24.04 -14.07
C ASP A 224 -15.50 23.13 -13.96
N PRO A 225 -14.29 23.58 -14.37
CA PRO A 225 -13.03 22.83 -14.25
C PRO A 225 -12.70 22.37 -12.81
N SER A 226 -13.22 23.08 -11.81
CA SER A 226 -13.10 22.70 -10.40
C SER A 226 -13.84 21.39 -10.11
N THR A 227 -15.03 21.20 -10.69
CA THR A 227 -15.85 19.99 -10.52
C THR A 227 -15.14 18.74 -11.06
N GLU A 228 -14.42 18.86 -12.17
CA GLU A 228 -13.67 17.73 -12.75
C GLU A 228 -12.50 17.29 -11.82
N ALA A 229 -11.80 18.25 -11.18
CA ALA A 229 -10.75 17.95 -10.22
C ALA A 229 -11.30 17.25 -8.96
N HIS A 230 -12.47 17.69 -8.50
CA HIS A 230 -13.18 17.09 -7.36
C HIS A 230 -13.62 15.65 -7.67
N VAL A 231 -14.23 15.41 -8.83
CA VAL A 231 -14.64 14.05 -9.23
C VAL A 231 -13.44 13.10 -9.35
N ARG A 232 -12.30 13.57 -9.87
CA ARG A 232 -11.08 12.76 -9.94
C ARG A 232 -10.56 12.39 -8.57
N ALA A 233 -10.52 13.34 -7.62
CA ALA A 233 -10.08 13.06 -6.25
C ALA A 233 -11.00 12.03 -5.57
N ILE A 234 -12.33 12.17 -5.72
CA ILE A 234 -13.28 11.17 -5.20
C ILE A 234 -13.01 9.80 -5.82
N LYS A 235 -12.88 9.70 -7.14
CA LYS A 235 -12.61 8.43 -7.82
C LYS A 235 -11.32 7.77 -7.30
N THR A 236 -10.26 8.56 -7.10
CA THR A 236 -8.99 8.07 -6.55
C THR A 236 -9.16 7.55 -5.12
N MET A 237 -9.84 8.30 -4.25
CA MET A 237 -10.05 7.90 -2.86
C MET A 237 -11.01 6.70 -2.75
N THR A 238 -12.09 6.65 -3.55
CA THR A 238 -13.03 5.53 -3.58
C THR A 238 -12.33 4.25 -4.00
N SER A 239 -11.55 4.29 -5.09
CA SER A 239 -10.82 3.12 -5.56
C SER A 239 -9.79 2.64 -4.52
N PHE A 240 -9.09 3.56 -3.85
CA PHE A 240 -8.19 3.19 -2.76
C PHE A 240 -8.92 2.49 -1.62
N ILE A 241 -10.00 3.08 -1.11
CA ILE A 241 -10.77 2.51 0.01
C ILE A 241 -11.32 1.13 -0.36
N PHE A 242 -11.81 0.97 -1.60
CA PHE A 242 -12.31 -0.31 -2.10
C PHE A 242 -11.21 -1.40 -2.11
N PHE A 243 -10.05 -1.11 -2.72
CA PHE A 243 -8.96 -2.07 -2.77
C PHE A 243 -8.33 -2.32 -1.40
N PHE A 244 -8.27 -1.30 -0.53
CA PHE A 244 -7.79 -1.48 0.83
C PHE A 244 -8.74 -2.36 1.65
N PHE A 245 -10.05 -2.14 1.54
CA PHE A 245 -11.04 -2.99 2.18
C PHE A 245 -10.92 -4.45 1.71
N LEU A 246 -10.84 -4.66 0.40
CA LEU A 246 -10.66 -5.99 -0.18
C LEU A 246 -9.37 -6.67 0.34
N TYR A 247 -8.25 -5.94 0.32
CA TYR A 247 -6.98 -6.42 0.87
C TYR A 247 -7.09 -6.78 2.36
N TYR A 248 -7.76 -5.93 3.15
CA TYR A 248 -7.93 -6.17 4.58
C TYR A 248 -8.80 -7.41 4.85
N VAL A 249 -9.91 -7.58 4.14
CA VAL A 249 -10.77 -8.76 4.26
C VAL A 249 -9.99 -10.04 3.91
N ILE A 250 -9.23 -10.03 2.83
CA ILE A 250 -8.43 -11.19 2.42
C ILE A 250 -7.32 -11.47 3.46
N SER A 251 -6.67 -10.45 4.00
CA SER A 251 -5.69 -10.60 5.08
C SER A 251 -6.31 -11.25 6.33
N LEU A 252 -7.56 -10.89 6.68
CA LEU A 252 -8.31 -11.56 7.74
C LEU A 252 -8.60 -13.03 7.39
N LEU A 253 -9.07 -13.30 6.18
CA LEU A 253 -9.36 -14.67 5.72
C LEU A 253 -8.09 -15.54 5.74
N VAL A 254 -6.95 -15.02 5.31
CA VAL A 254 -5.66 -15.69 5.42
C VAL A 254 -5.32 -15.95 6.89
N THR A 255 -5.51 -14.96 7.77
CA THR A 255 -5.27 -15.13 9.21
C THR A 255 -6.12 -16.24 9.83
N PHE A 256 -7.41 -16.30 9.48
CA PHE A 256 -8.31 -17.37 9.93
C PHE A 256 -7.99 -18.74 9.30
N SER A 257 -7.48 -18.77 8.07
CA SER A 257 -7.11 -20.02 7.40
C SER A 257 -5.95 -20.75 8.08
N TYR A 258 -5.12 -20.04 8.86
CA TYR A 258 -4.11 -20.67 9.74
C TYR A 258 -4.73 -21.54 10.84
N LEU A 259 -5.99 -21.28 11.20
CA LEU A 259 -6.74 -22.11 12.15
C LEU A 259 -7.35 -23.36 11.48
N ILE A 260 -7.45 -23.35 10.15
CA ILE A 260 -8.07 -24.41 9.35
C ILE A 260 -6.98 -24.97 8.41
N THR A 261 -6.73 -26.22 8.41
CA THR A 261 -5.61 -27.02 7.82
C THR A 261 -5.18 -26.73 6.37
N LYS A 262 -5.75 -25.76 5.65
CA LYS A 262 -5.46 -25.45 4.22
C LYS A 262 -4.63 -24.16 4.02
N TYR A 263 -3.68 -23.90 4.88
CA TYR A 263 -2.93 -22.65 4.90
C TYR A 263 -2.10 -22.35 3.62
N LYS A 264 -1.54 -23.35 2.92
CA LYS A 264 -0.66 -23.13 1.76
C LYS A 264 -1.38 -22.40 0.62
N LEU A 265 -2.59 -22.83 0.26
CA LEU A 265 -3.40 -22.19 -0.78
C LEU A 265 -3.81 -20.77 -0.38
N ALA A 266 -4.22 -20.57 0.87
CA ALA A 266 -4.60 -19.27 1.38
C ALA A 266 -3.42 -18.28 1.40
N MET A 267 -2.20 -18.74 1.72
CA MET A 267 -1.00 -17.92 1.63
C MET A 267 -0.71 -17.47 0.20
N VAL A 268 -0.73 -18.39 -0.76
CA VAL A 268 -0.48 -18.09 -2.17
C VAL A 268 -1.51 -17.09 -2.70
N CYS A 269 -2.79 -17.31 -2.45
CA CYS A 269 -3.84 -16.37 -2.84
C CYS A 269 -3.68 -15.01 -2.14
N GLY A 270 -3.31 -15.03 -0.86
CA GLY A 270 -3.06 -13.82 -0.09
C GLY A 270 -1.90 -12.99 -0.64
N GLU A 271 -0.80 -13.61 -1.07
CA GLU A 271 0.34 -12.91 -1.68
C GLU A 271 -0.03 -12.25 -3.01
N ILE A 272 -0.72 -12.96 -3.90
CA ILE A 272 -1.18 -12.42 -5.19
C ILE A 272 -2.05 -11.18 -4.94
N VAL A 273 -3.05 -11.27 -4.07
CA VAL A 273 -3.95 -10.13 -3.79
C VAL A 273 -3.22 -8.98 -3.09
N ALA A 274 -2.24 -9.30 -2.24
CA ALA A 274 -1.45 -8.28 -1.54
C ALA A 274 -0.59 -7.46 -2.49
N ILE A 275 -0.11 -8.03 -3.60
CA ILE A 275 0.61 -7.29 -4.67
C ILE A 275 -0.37 -6.53 -5.56
N LEU A 276 -1.53 -7.10 -5.86
CA LEU A 276 -2.56 -6.45 -6.69
C LEU A 276 -3.06 -5.13 -6.08
N TYR A 277 -3.13 -5.03 -4.75
CA TYR A 277 -3.58 -3.81 -4.06
C TYR A 277 -2.72 -2.57 -4.39
N PRO A 278 -1.40 -2.54 -4.14
CA PRO A 278 -0.57 -1.40 -4.49
C PRO A 278 -0.45 -1.18 -6.00
N LEU A 279 -0.50 -2.24 -6.80
CA LEU A 279 -0.46 -2.19 -8.26
C LEU A 279 -1.68 -1.48 -8.84
N SER A 280 -2.88 -1.92 -8.47
CA SER A 280 -4.14 -1.34 -8.94
C SER A 280 -4.23 0.15 -8.61
N HIS A 281 -3.83 0.53 -7.40
CA HIS A 281 -3.85 1.93 -7.00
C HIS A 281 -2.80 2.77 -7.77
N SER A 282 -1.62 2.22 -8.11
CA SER A 282 -0.63 2.92 -8.93
C SER A 282 -1.15 3.19 -10.35
N LEU A 283 -1.80 2.20 -10.96
CA LEU A 283 -2.43 2.36 -12.29
C LEU A 283 -3.55 3.40 -12.27
N ILE A 284 -4.39 3.38 -11.24
CA ILE A 284 -5.45 4.37 -11.06
C ILE A 284 -4.87 5.79 -10.88
N LEU A 285 -3.79 5.94 -10.13
CA LEU A 285 -3.10 7.23 -10.00
C LEU A 285 -2.58 7.75 -11.34
N ILE A 286 -2.01 6.88 -12.18
CA ILE A 286 -1.54 7.26 -13.52
C ILE A 286 -2.70 7.76 -14.38
N ILE A 287 -3.84 7.09 -14.36
CA ILE A 287 -5.02 7.43 -15.17
C ILE A 287 -5.70 8.71 -14.66
N LEU A 288 -5.86 8.85 -13.35
CA LEU A 288 -6.65 9.92 -12.75
C LEU A 288 -5.84 11.19 -12.47
N ASN A 289 -4.52 11.10 -12.25
CA ASN A 289 -3.67 12.28 -12.03
C ASN A 289 -3.41 12.99 -13.37
N LYS A 290 -3.86 14.26 -13.49
CA LYS A 290 -3.73 15.06 -14.72
C LYS A 290 -2.30 15.16 -15.21
N LYS A 291 -1.33 15.37 -14.31
CA LYS A 291 0.10 15.48 -14.61
C LYS A 291 0.64 14.18 -15.21
N LEU A 292 0.39 13.05 -14.53
CA LEU A 292 0.84 11.73 -14.97
C LEU A 292 0.20 11.34 -16.32
N ARG A 293 -1.11 11.54 -16.46
CA ARG A 293 -1.83 11.29 -17.72
C ARG A 293 -1.28 12.12 -18.87
N GLN A 294 -1.04 13.41 -18.67
CA GLN A 294 -0.46 14.26 -19.71
C GLN A 294 0.96 13.86 -20.11
N ALA A 295 1.78 13.43 -19.12
CA ALA A 295 3.11 12.90 -19.40
C ALA A 295 3.03 11.61 -20.23
N SER A 296 2.11 10.69 -19.93
CA SER A 296 1.88 9.46 -20.70
C SER A 296 1.50 9.78 -22.16
N VAL A 297 0.56 10.70 -22.37
CA VAL A 297 0.14 11.09 -23.73
C VAL A 297 1.31 11.69 -24.51
N ARG A 298 2.11 12.56 -23.90
CA ARG A 298 3.31 13.13 -24.55
C ARG A 298 4.32 12.07 -24.96
N MET A 299 4.62 11.11 -24.07
CA MET A 299 5.54 10.00 -24.38
C MET A 299 5.05 9.16 -25.56
N LEU A 300 3.74 8.84 -25.58
CA LEU A 300 3.13 8.07 -26.68
C LEU A 300 3.12 8.84 -28.00
N THR A 301 2.90 10.15 -27.97
CA THR A 301 2.93 11.01 -29.18
C THR A 301 4.34 11.16 -29.72
N CYS A 302 5.34 11.42 -28.87
CA CYS A 302 6.75 11.48 -29.28
C CYS A 302 7.21 10.15 -29.90
N ARG A 303 6.78 9.00 -29.34
CA ARG A 303 7.11 7.68 -29.89
C ARG A 303 6.47 7.45 -31.26
N LYS A 304 5.23 7.91 -31.50
CA LYS A 304 4.61 7.83 -32.83
C LYS A 304 5.37 8.62 -33.88
N ILE A 305 5.84 9.82 -33.54
CA ILE A 305 6.64 10.64 -34.45
C ILE A 305 8.00 10.00 -34.73
N ALA A 306 8.67 9.45 -33.70
CA ALA A 306 9.96 8.76 -33.86
C ALA A 306 9.86 7.43 -34.61
N CYS A 307 8.70 6.79 -34.70
CA CYS A 307 8.49 5.59 -35.50
C CYS A 307 8.00 5.89 -36.93
N MET A 308 7.75 7.17 -37.29
CA MET A 308 7.35 7.62 -38.63
C MET A 308 8.53 8.26 -39.40
N ILE A 309 9.68 8.43 -38.73
CA ILE A 309 10.97 8.85 -39.33
C ILE A 309 11.86 7.62 -39.46
#